data_46a27cf03e1b2fab1e9b220537cdbce2
#
_entry.id   46a27cf03e1b2fab1e9b220537cdbce2
#
_cell.length_a   1.000
_cell.length_b   1.000
_cell.length_c   1.000
_cell.angle_alpha   90.00
_cell.angle_beta   90.00
_cell.angle_gamma   90.00
#
_symmetry.space_group_name_H-M   'P 1'
#
loop_
_entity.id
_entity.type
_entity.pdbx_description
1 polymer ?
#
loop_
_entity_poly.entity_id
_entity_poly.type
_entity_poly.pdbx_seq_one_letter_code
_entity_poly.pdbx_strand_id
1 'polypeptide(L)' 'TFEHVVECLCKIIPGMNSDKAWTLAHQIDGEGSAEVWAGPLEPAELYHYQLSSEGLTMAPLERN' A
#
# COMPACT_ATOMS: atom_id res chain seq x y z
N THR A 1 1.41 11.77 6.31
CA THR A 1 0.10 11.79 6.98
C THR A 1 -0.76 10.63 6.49
N PHE A 2 -1.78 10.29 7.27
CA PHE A 2 -2.72 9.23 6.88
C PHE A 2 -3.42 9.57 5.58
N GLU A 3 -3.78 10.83 5.41
CA GLU A 3 -4.48 11.25 4.19
C GLU A 3 -3.64 11.00 2.95
N HIS A 4 -2.34 11.27 3.02
CA HIS A 4 -1.43 11.00 1.90
C HIS A 4 -1.39 9.50 1.59
N VAL A 5 -1.27 8.66 2.61
CA VAL A 5 -1.24 7.20 2.43
C VAL A 5 -2.55 6.72 1.82
N VAL A 6 -3.68 7.19 2.33
CA VAL A 6 -5.00 6.81 1.82
C VAL A 6 -5.15 7.20 0.35
N GLU A 7 -4.75 8.42 0.00
CA GLU A 7 -4.82 8.87 -1.39
C GLU A 7 -3.95 8.02 -2.31
N CYS A 8 -2.73 7.70 -1.89
CA CYS A 8 -1.83 6.88 -2.69
C CYS A 8 -2.39 5.48 -2.90
N LEU A 9 -2.92 4.87 -1.85
CA LEU A 9 -3.51 3.54 -1.96
C LEU A 9 -4.71 3.53 -2.91
N CYS A 10 -5.60 4.52 -2.77
CA CYS A 10 -6.78 4.60 -3.64
C CYS A 10 -6.42 4.86 -5.09
N LYS A 11 -5.36 5.63 -5.33
CA LYS A 11 -4.92 5.98 -6.67
C LYS A 11 -4.21 4.84 -7.37
N ILE A 12 -3.41 4.08 -6.65
CA ILE A 12 -2.50 3.10 -7.23
C ILE A 12 -3.06 1.68 -7.21
N ILE A 13 -3.66 1.26 -6.10
CA ILE A 13 -4.10 -0.12 -5.95
C ILE A 13 -5.51 -0.31 -6.51
N PRO A 14 -5.70 -1.17 -7.51
CA PRO A 14 -7.03 -1.41 -8.06
C PRO A 14 -7.95 -2.09 -7.03
N GLY A 15 -9.20 -1.67 -7.01
CA GLY A 15 -10.16 -2.22 -6.07
C GLY A 15 -10.09 -1.63 -4.67
N MET A 16 -9.15 -0.73 -4.42
CA MET A 16 -9.03 -0.06 -3.12
C MET A 16 -10.12 0.99 -2.97
N ASN A 17 -10.62 1.16 -1.75
CA ASN A 17 -11.58 2.21 -1.43
C ASN A 17 -11.13 2.93 -0.16
N SER A 18 -11.81 4.04 0.18
CA SER A 18 -11.43 4.86 1.31
C SER A 18 -11.45 4.11 2.63
N ASP A 19 -12.49 3.35 2.89
CA ASP A 19 -12.62 2.61 4.15
C ASP A 19 -11.49 1.60 4.33
N LYS A 20 -11.19 0.86 3.28
CA LYS A 20 -10.13 -0.13 3.31
C LYS A 20 -8.77 0.54 3.44
N ALA A 21 -8.57 1.63 2.72
CA ALA A 21 -7.30 2.37 2.76
C ALA A 21 -7.06 2.96 4.15
N TRP A 22 -8.09 3.51 4.80
CA TRP A 22 -7.97 4.02 6.15
C TRP A 22 -7.62 2.91 7.15
N THR A 23 -8.25 1.75 7.00
CA THR A 23 -7.94 0.59 7.85
C THR A 23 -6.47 0.19 7.71
N LEU A 24 -5.98 0.14 6.47
CA LEU A 24 -4.58 -0.20 6.21
C LEU A 24 -3.63 0.87 6.76
N ALA A 25 -3.98 2.14 6.61
CA ALA A 25 -3.15 3.22 7.13
C ALA A 25 -3.01 3.15 8.65
N HIS A 26 -4.11 2.86 9.35
CA HIS A 26 -4.07 2.67 10.80
C HIS A 26 -3.25 1.44 11.18
N GLN A 27 -3.34 0.37 10.42
CA GLN A 27 -2.55 -0.83 10.66
C GLN A 27 -1.07 -0.55 10.51
N ILE A 28 -0.69 0.20 9.48
CA ILE A 28 0.71 0.58 9.26
C ILE A 28 1.22 1.41 10.44
N ASP A 29 0.41 2.34 10.92
CA ASP A 29 0.80 3.20 12.04
C ASP A 29 0.97 2.39 13.34
N GLY A 30 0.09 1.44 13.60
CA GLY A 30 0.10 0.67 14.83
C GLY A 30 1.07 -0.51 14.82
N GLU A 31 1.19 -1.19 13.69
CA GLU A 31 1.99 -2.41 13.57
C GLU A 31 3.23 -2.26 12.71
N GLY A 32 3.40 -1.11 12.07
CA GLY A 32 4.56 -0.83 11.24
C GLY A 32 4.44 -1.28 9.79
N SER A 33 3.47 -2.12 9.48
CA SER A 33 3.28 -2.61 8.10
C SER A 33 1.88 -3.15 7.90
N ALA A 34 1.46 -3.23 6.64
CA ALA A 34 0.19 -3.84 6.27
C ALA A 34 0.32 -4.41 4.86
N GLU A 35 -0.45 -5.45 4.57
CA GLU A 35 -0.52 -6.03 3.24
C GLU A 35 -1.52 -5.26 2.40
N VAL A 36 -1.06 -4.55 1.39
CA VAL A 36 -1.91 -3.73 0.53
C VAL A 36 -2.28 -4.41 -0.79
N TRP A 37 -1.61 -5.52 -1.10
CA TRP A 37 -1.86 -6.28 -2.33
C TRP A 37 -1.53 -7.74 -2.09
N ALA A 38 -2.41 -8.61 -2.56
CA ALA A 38 -2.19 -10.05 -2.57
C ALA A 38 -2.52 -10.56 -3.98
N GLY A 39 -1.55 -11.14 -4.66
CA GLY A 39 -1.75 -11.59 -6.02
C GLY A 39 -0.43 -11.81 -6.75
N PRO A 40 -0.46 -11.80 -8.09
CA PRO A 40 0.75 -12.03 -8.90
C PRO A 40 1.86 -11.03 -8.58
N LEU A 41 3.10 -11.49 -8.70
CA LEU A 41 4.27 -10.68 -8.37
C LEU A 41 4.47 -9.51 -9.32
N GLU A 42 4.19 -9.68 -10.60
CA GLU A 42 4.41 -8.62 -11.58
C GLU A 42 3.69 -7.33 -11.25
N PRO A 43 2.35 -7.34 -11.06
CA PRO A 43 1.68 -6.11 -10.64
C PRO A 43 2.08 -5.65 -9.24
N ALA A 44 2.45 -6.58 -8.36
CA ALA A 44 2.92 -6.22 -7.02
C ALA A 44 4.20 -5.38 -7.09
N GLU A 45 5.12 -5.72 -7.98
CA GLU A 45 6.34 -4.95 -8.18
C GLU A 45 6.04 -3.54 -8.68
N LEU A 46 5.10 -3.40 -9.59
CA LEU A 46 4.70 -2.10 -10.10
C LEU A 46 4.09 -1.23 -8.99
N TYR A 47 3.18 -1.80 -8.21
CA TYR A 47 2.55 -1.06 -7.12
C TYR A 47 3.55 -0.66 -6.05
N HIS A 48 4.47 -1.56 -5.73
CA HIS A 48 5.54 -1.29 -4.78
C HIS A 48 6.39 -0.09 -5.25
N TYR A 49 6.76 -0.09 -6.51
CA TYR A 49 7.55 1.00 -7.09
C TYR A 49 6.76 2.32 -7.05
N GLN A 50 5.50 2.28 -7.46
CA GLN A 50 4.68 3.49 -7.51
C GLN A 50 4.43 4.08 -6.12
N LEU A 51 4.15 3.23 -5.14
CA LEU A 51 3.95 3.70 -3.77
C LEU A 51 5.23 4.26 -3.19
N SER A 52 6.35 3.61 -3.47
CA SER A 52 7.66 4.09 -3.03
C SER A 52 7.98 5.45 -3.62
N SER A 53 7.64 5.68 -4.90
CA SER A 53 7.91 6.95 -5.56
C SER A 53 7.04 8.09 -5.03
N GLU A 54 5.96 7.78 -4.33
CA GLU A 54 5.14 8.79 -3.66
C GLU A 54 5.69 9.17 -2.28
N GLY A 55 6.84 8.65 -1.92
CA GLY A 55 7.49 8.98 -0.66
C GLY A 55 7.15 8.04 0.49
N LEU A 56 6.45 6.96 0.23
CA LEU A 56 6.11 5.99 1.27
C LEU A 56 7.27 5.04 1.49
N THR A 57 7.53 4.70 2.76
CA THR A 57 8.54 3.71 3.10
C THR A 57 7.94 2.32 2.90
N MET A 58 8.54 1.56 2.01
CA MET A 58 8.03 0.24 1.64
C MET A 58 8.89 -0.88 2.20
N ALA A 59 8.25 -1.91 2.75
CA ALA A 59 8.93 -3.13 3.11
C ALA A 59 9.28 -3.92 1.85
N PRO A 60 10.31 -4.79 1.88
CA PRO A 60 10.61 -5.64 0.75
C PRO A 60 9.42 -6.52 0.38
N LEU A 61 9.27 -6.80 -0.93
CA LEU A 61 8.20 -7.66 -1.40
C LEU A 61 8.39 -9.08 -0.88
N GLU A 62 7.29 -9.69 -0.45
CA GLU A 62 7.30 -11.09 -0.07
C GLU A 62 7.11 -11.94 -1.32
N ARG A 63 7.91 -12.98 -1.43
CA ARG A 63 7.85 -13.92 -2.55
C ARG A 63 7.51 -15.30 -2.02
N ASN A 64 6.60 -15.94 -2.69
CA ASN A 64 6.25 -17.32 -2.38
C ASN A 64 7.02 -18.29 -3.26
#